data_05dc9b2a4b98b2b431a93f0245d166ac
#
_entry.id   05dc9b2a4b98b2b431a93f0245d166ac
#
_cell.length_a   1.000
_cell.length_b   1.000
_cell.length_c   1.000
_cell.angle_alpha   90.00
_cell.angle_beta   90.00
_cell.angle_gamma   90.00
#
_symmetry.space_group_name_H-M   'P 1'
#
loop_
_entity.id
_entity.type
_entity.pdbx_description
1 polymer ?
#
loop_
_entity_poly.entity_id
_entity_poly.type
_entity_poly.pdbx_seq_one_letter_code
_entity_poly.pdbx_strand_id
1 'polypeptide(L)'
;MVLKNHKLIEASKIDSKAAEFRVKQSKGAYYPSLDVTANYGHERIIKHGPTNDTQLVARDATAKITQTITDFGLRESTVKTSELSLKQSLALEKQIKNDLLLRALTAYLRVIQSRESVKYAVQSVANIKKQTELEDAAVSAGGGLTSDVLQAKTQLAGAQARLIQFEGVLDAAKHE
;
A
#
# COMPACT_ATOMS: atom_id res chain seq x y z
N MET A 1 -7.24 -16.01 0.38
CA MET A 1 -7.16 -15.79 -1.07
C MET A 1 -6.74 -14.35 -1.41
N VAL A 2 -7.14 -13.36 -0.64
CA VAL A 2 -6.82 -11.91 -0.83
C VAL A 2 -5.31 -11.61 -0.87
N LEU A 3 -4.50 -12.29 -0.04
CA LEU A 3 -3.05 -12.04 0.06
C LEU A 3 -2.23 -12.49 -1.17
N LYS A 4 -2.74 -13.39 -2.03
CA LYS A 4 -1.96 -13.89 -3.18
C LYS A 4 -1.92 -12.94 -4.37
N ASN A 5 -2.97 -12.13 -4.57
CA ASN A 5 -3.15 -11.32 -5.78
C ASN A 5 -3.30 -9.83 -5.49
N HIS A 6 -2.93 -9.38 -4.28
CA HIS A 6 -3.05 -7.96 -3.96
C HIS A 6 -1.92 -7.17 -4.61
N LYS A 7 -2.27 -6.12 -5.37
CA LYS A 7 -1.33 -5.29 -6.15
C LYS A 7 -0.20 -4.69 -5.31
N LEU A 8 -0.46 -4.35 -4.04
CA LEU A 8 0.58 -3.83 -3.13
C LEU A 8 1.64 -4.88 -2.80
N ILE A 9 1.27 -6.16 -2.66
CA ILE A 9 2.22 -7.24 -2.42
C ILE A 9 3.03 -7.52 -3.68
N GLU A 10 2.40 -7.46 -4.84
CA GLU A 10 3.09 -7.62 -6.13
C GLU A 10 4.10 -6.49 -6.34
N ALA A 11 3.70 -5.24 -6.11
CA ALA A 11 4.60 -4.09 -6.17
C ALA A 11 5.80 -4.23 -5.23
N SER A 12 5.57 -4.58 -3.96
CA SER A 12 6.66 -4.76 -2.98
C SER A 12 7.63 -5.89 -3.34
N LYS A 13 7.16 -6.96 -3.99
CA LYS A 13 8.03 -8.02 -4.53
C LYS A 13 8.88 -7.53 -5.70
N ILE A 14 8.31 -6.69 -6.56
CA ILE A 14 9.06 -6.09 -7.67
C ILE A 14 10.15 -5.16 -7.13
N ASP A 15 9.85 -4.37 -6.09
CA ASP A 15 10.82 -3.49 -5.43
C ASP A 15 11.96 -4.30 -4.78
N SER A 16 11.65 -5.41 -4.11
CA SER A 16 12.66 -6.31 -3.55
C SER A 16 13.54 -6.92 -4.64
N LYS A 17 12.94 -7.31 -5.77
CA LYS A 17 13.66 -7.82 -6.93
C LYS A 17 14.53 -6.75 -7.60
N ALA A 18 14.05 -5.51 -7.67
CA ALA A 18 14.85 -4.39 -8.16
C ALA A 18 16.06 -4.12 -7.27
N ALA A 19 15.90 -4.21 -5.93
CA ALA A 19 17.01 -4.10 -5.00
C ALA A 19 18.03 -5.24 -5.16
N GLU A 20 17.60 -6.47 -5.48
CA GLU A 20 18.50 -7.59 -5.80
C GLU A 20 19.36 -7.30 -7.04
N PHE A 21 18.74 -6.74 -8.09
CA PHE A 21 19.50 -6.34 -9.28
C PHE A 21 20.47 -5.20 -9.00
N ARG A 22 20.15 -4.26 -8.08
CA ARG A 22 21.10 -3.22 -7.65
C ARG A 22 22.33 -3.81 -6.95
N VAL A 23 22.16 -4.88 -6.16
CA VAL A 23 23.31 -5.61 -5.59
C VAL A 23 24.17 -6.22 -6.71
N LYS A 24 23.55 -6.85 -7.72
CA LYS A 24 24.29 -7.40 -8.88
C LYS A 24 25.01 -6.30 -9.64
N GLN A 25 24.38 -5.15 -9.84
CA GLN A 25 24.98 -3.97 -10.46
C GLN A 25 26.21 -3.48 -9.68
N SER A 26 26.09 -3.35 -8.35
CA SER A 26 27.22 -2.93 -7.50
C SER A 26 28.39 -3.93 -7.56
N LYS A 27 28.10 -5.23 -7.62
CA LYS A 27 29.12 -6.27 -7.84
C LYS A 27 29.74 -6.20 -9.24
N GLY A 28 29.03 -5.64 -10.22
CA GLY A 28 29.56 -5.37 -11.55
C GLY A 28 30.79 -4.45 -11.57
N ALA A 29 30.92 -3.55 -10.59
CA ALA A 29 32.07 -2.66 -10.46
C ALA A 29 33.42 -3.39 -10.18
N TYR A 30 33.37 -4.68 -9.86
CA TYR A 30 34.60 -5.52 -9.75
C TYR A 30 35.11 -6.01 -11.10
N TYR A 31 34.31 -5.93 -12.17
CA TYR A 31 34.73 -6.34 -13.49
C TYR A 31 35.29 -5.17 -14.31
N PRO A 32 36.12 -5.43 -15.34
CA PRO A 32 36.59 -4.40 -16.24
C PRO A 32 35.42 -3.77 -17.02
N SER A 33 35.47 -2.47 -17.25
CA SER A 33 34.62 -1.77 -18.21
C SER A 33 35.26 -1.75 -19.60
N LEU A 34 34.44 -1.95 -20.62
CA LEU A 34 34.84 -1.78 -22.04
C LEU A 34 34.06 -0.61 -22.64
N ASP A 35 34.76 0.44 -23.00
CA ASP A 35 34.20 1.59 -23.66
C ASP A 35 34.64 1.58 -25.14
N VAL A 36 33.69 1.62 -26.07
CA VAL A 36 33.95 1.70 -27.49
C VAL A 36 33.37 3.01 -28.01
N THR A 37 34.21 3.84 -28.56
CA THR A 37 33.83 5.11 -29.19
C THR A 37 34.23 5.12 -30.65
N ALA A 38 33.34 5.59 -31.53
CA ALA A 38 33.61 5.78 -32.93
C ALA A 38 33.13 7.18 -33.33
N ASN A 39 34.01 7.95 -33.89
CA ASN A 39 33.74 9.31 -34.37
C ASN A 39 33.95 9.40 -35.88
N TYR A 40 33.06 10.14 -36.52
CA TYR A 40 33.15 10.48 -37.92
C TYR A 40 32.84 11.98 -38.07
N GLY A 41 33.74 12.71 -38.72
CA GLY A 41 33.57 14.14 -38.87
C GLY A 41 34.37 14.71 -40.03
N HIS A 42 34.05 15.94 -40.43
CA HIS A 42 34.86 16.75 -41.32
C HIS A 42 35.67 17.74 -40.49
N GLU A 43 36.99 17.68 -40.61
CA GLU A 43 37.92 18.59 -39.95
C GLU A 43 38.49 19.55 -40.97
N ARG A 44 38.39 20.85 -40.71
CA ARG A 44 39.06 21.90 -41.48
C ARG A 44 40.11 22.58 -40.62
N ILE A 45 41.37 22.38 -40.96
CA ILE A 45 42.50 23.01 -40.29
C ILE A 45 42.89 24.26 -41.07
N ILE A 46 42.65 25.44 -40.49
CA ILE A 46 43.05 26.74 -41.06
C ILE A 46 44.43 27.08 -40.48
N LYS A 47 45.43 27.15 -41.34
CA LYS A 47 46.80 27.51 -40.96
C LYS A 47 47.04 28.96 -41.26
N HIS A 48 47.48 29.74 -40.26
CA HIS A 48 47.91 31.10 -40.42
C HIS A 48 49.36 31.09 -40.99
N GLY A 49 49.51 31.25 -42.33
CA GLY A 49 50.80 31.27 -43.02
C GLY A 49 50.72 30.88 -44.50
N PRO A 50 51.83 30.78 -45.25
CA PRO A 50 51.84 30.48 -46.69
C PRO A 50 51.45 29.00 -46.99
N THR A 51 51.08 28.21 -46.02
CA THR A 51 50.61 26.81 -46.18
C THR A 51 49.11 26.74 -46.36
N ASN A 52 48.64 25.92 -47.32
CA ASN A 52 47.23 25.76 -47.64
C ASN A 52 46.43 25.17 -46.50
N ASP A 53 45.16 25.62 -46.36
CA ASP A 53 44.14 24.99 -45.53
C ASP A 53 44.00 23.50 -45.89
N THR A 54 43.88 22.67 -44.87
CA THR A 54 43.68 21.24 -45.07
C THR A 54 42.26 20.86 -44.68
N GLN A 55 41.55 20.18 -45.58
CA GLN A 55 40.25 19.55 -45.25
C GLN A 55 40.47 18.04 -45.23
N LEU A 56 40.10 17.45 -44.09
CA LEU A 56 40.23 16.02 -43.88
C LEU A 56 38.90 15.44 -43.37
N VAL A 57 38.61 14.21 -43.79
CA VAL A 57 37.56 13.42 -43.16
C VAL A 57 38.19 12.68 -41.98
N ALA A 58 37.96 13.17 -40.79
CA ALA A 58 38.46 12.54 -39.59
C ALA A 58 37.60 11.31 -39.25
N ARG A 59 38.22 10.18 -39.05
CA ARG A 59 37.60 8.92 -38.60
C ARG A 59 38.47 8.35 -37.52
N ASP A 60 37.87 8.14 -36.35
CA ASP A 60 38.57 7.43 -35.28
C ASP A 60 37.63 6.40 -34.63
N ALA A 61 38.20 5.30 -34.25
CA ALA A 61 37.53 4.26 -33.44
C ALA A 61 38.49 3.85 -32.33
N THR A 62 38.01 3.99 -31.09
CA THR A 62 38.81 3.69 -29.90
C THR A 62 38.08 2.67 -29.05
N ALA A 63 38.77 1.60 -28.67
CA ALA A 63 38.30 0.64 -27.68
C ALA A 63 39.19 0.76 -26.41
N LYS A 64 38.59 1.10 -25.28
CA LYS A 64 39.26 1.28 -24.00
C LYS A 64 38.77 0.30 -22.99
N ILE A 65 39.67 -0.51 -22.42
CA ILE A 65 39.37 -1.39 -21.27
C ILE A 65 39.93 -0.74 -19.99
N THR A 66 39.08 -0.57 -19.00
CA THR A 66 39.49 0.01 -17.71
C THR A 66 39.18 -0.97 -16.58
N GLN A 67 40.19 -1.32 -15.80
CA GLN A 67 40.08 -2.18 -14.60
C GLN A 67 40.62 -1.45 -13.38
N THR A 68 39.79 -1.22 -12.40
CA THR A 68 40.22 -0.67 -11.10
C THR A 68 40.86 -1.78 -10.28
N ILE A 69 42.13 -1.65 -9.94
CA ILE A 69 42.88 -2.66 -9.15
C ILE A 69 42.60 -2.48 -7.65
N THR A 70 42.67 -1.24 -7.16
CA THR A 70 42.41 -0.91 -5.76
C THR A 70 41.67 0.42 -5.63
N ASP A 71 40.78 0.52 -4.65
CA ASP A 71 39.99 1.71 -4.32
C ASP A 71 39.83 1.88 -2.79
N PHE A 72 40.70 1.21 -2.02
CA PHE A 72 40.72 1.30 -0.56
C PHE A 72 39.38 0.99 0.13
N GLY A 73 38.60 0.06 -0.44
CA GLY A 73 37.35 -0.43 0.15
C GLY A 73 36.08 0.31 -0.30
N LEU A 74 36.16 1.25 -1.25
CA LEU A 74 35.00 1.98 -1.76
C LEU A 74 33.99 1.04 -2.40
N ARG A 75 34.41 0.11 -3.26
CA ARG A 75 33.54 -0.87 -3.91
C ARG A 75 32.89 -1.81 -2.92
N GLU A 76 33.67 -2.29 -1.93
CA GLU A 76 33.16 -3.16 -0.87
C GLU A 76 32.06 -2.45 -0.06
N SER A 77 32.28 -1.20 0.35
CA SER A 77 31.30 -0.38 1.06
C SER A 77 30.05 -0.16 0.21
N THR A 78 30.18 0.06 -1.08
CA THR A 78 29.06 0.24 -2.01
C THR A 78 28.24 -1.03 -2.15
N VAL A 79 28.89 -2.21 -2.27
CA VAL A 79 28.20 -3.49 -2.32
C VAL A 79 27.47 -3.75 -1.01
N LYS A 80 28.13 -3.51 0.14
CA LYS A 80 27.53 -3.69 1.46
C LYS A 80 26.31 -2.79 1.67
N THR A 81 26.37 -1.54 1.22
CA THR A 81 25.23 -0.61 1.23
C THR A 81 24.07 -1.14 0.38
N SER A 82 24.35 -1.67 -0.80
CA SER A 82 23.33 -2.26 -1.67
C SER A 82 22.72 -3.53 -1.05
N GLU A 83 23.51 -4.37 -0.37
CA GLU A 83 23.02 -5.55 0.35
C GLU A 83 22.14 -5.18 1.56
N LEU A 84 22.48 -4.11 2.28
CA LEU A 84 21.66 -3.58 3.36
C LEU A 84 20.33 -3.01 2.82
N SER A 85 20.37 -2.31 1.69
CA SER A 85 19.16 -1.83 0.99
C SER A 85 18.25 -2.98 0.53
N LEU A 86 18.82 -4.10 0.07
CA LEU A 86 18.06 -5.30 -0.23
C LEU A 86 17.38 -5.88 1.03
N LYS A 87 18.10 -5.98 2.14
CA LYS A 87 17.53 -6.44 3.42
C LYS A 87 16.39 -5.53 3.88
N GLN A 88 16.54 -4.23 3.73
CA GLN A 88 15.48 -3.24 4.02
C GLN A 88 14.25 -3.47 3.14
N SER A 89 14.41 -3.66 1.82
CA SER A 89 13.29 -3.93 0.91
C SER A 89 12.55 -5.23 1.25
N LEU A 90 13.27 -6.29 1.64
CA LEU A 90 12.67 -7.55 2.08
C LEU A 90 11.90 -7.39 3.40
N ALA A 91 12.41 -6.57 4.33
CA ALA A 91 11.69 -6.25 5.57
C ALA A 91 10.41 -5.45 5.30
N LEU A 92 10.46 -4.46 4.40
CA LEU A 92 9.29 -3.69 3.96
C LEU A 92 8.25 -4.58 3.27
N GLU A 93 8.66 -5.52 2.42
CA GLU A 93 7.73 -6.50 1.81
C GLU A 93 6.99 -7.31 2.90
N LYS A 94 7.71 -7.75 3.92
CA LYS A 94 7.09 -8.47 5.06
C LYS A 94 6.15 -7.57 5.85
N GLN A 95 6.52 -6.32 6.08
CA GLN A 95 5.67 -5.33 6.75
C GLN A 95 4.38 -5.11 5.98
N ILE A 96 4.44 -4.86 4.66
CA ILE A 96 3.26 -4.65 3.81
C ILE A 96 2.30 -5.86 3.87
N LYS A 97 2.84 -7.09 3.88
CA LYS A 97 2.04 -8.31 4.05
C LYS A 97 1.33 -8.35 5.40
N ASN A 98 2.04 -8.01 6.48
CA ASN A 98 1.47 -8.00 7.83
C ASN A 98 0.41 -6.90 7.99
N ASP A 99 0.67 -5.70 7.45
CA ASP A 99 -0.28 -4.58 7.50
C ASP A 99 -1.56 -4.90 6.72
N LEU A 100 -1.43 -5.53 5.56
CA LEU A 100 -2.59 -5.95 4.77
C LEU A 100 -3.39 -7.04 5.50
N LEU A 101 -2.72 -8.01 6.13
CA LEU A 101 -3.36 -9.03 6.95
C LEU A 101 -4.10 -8.41 8.13
N LEU A 102 -3.48 -7.46 8.81
CA LEU A 102 -4.09 -6.75 9.93
C LEU A 102 -5.34 -5.98 9.50
N ARG A 103 -5.27 -5.24 8.39
CA ARG A 103 -6.42 -4.52 7.83
C ARG A 103 -7.57 -5.48 7.48
N ALA A 104 -7.28 -6.57 6.79
CA ALA A 104 -8.29 -7.56 6.43
C ALA A 104 -8.94 -8.20 7.67
N LEU A 105 -8.14 -8.51 8.71
CA LEU A 105 -8.65 -9.05 9.97
C LEU A 105 -9.51 -8.03 10.72
N THR A 106 -9.08 -6.78 10.76
CA THR A 106 -9.83 -5.69 11.43
C THR A 106 -11.18 -5.45 10.73
N ALA A 107 -11.19 -5.38 9.39
CA ALA A 107 -12.44 -5.26 8.63
C ALA A 107 -13.37 -6.43 8.87
N TYR A 108 -12.86 -7.67 8.88
CA TYR A 108 -13.64 -8.86 9.18
C TYR A 108 -14.27 -8.82 10.58
N LEU A 109 -13.48 -8.47 11.60
CA LEU A 109 -13.98 -8.36 12.98
C LEU A 109 -15.03 -7.26 13.12
N ARG A 110 -14.87 -6.14 12.39
CA ARG A 110 -15.84 -5.04 12.37
C ARG A 110 -17.18 -5.48 11.80
N VAL A 111 -17.19 -6.28 10.73
CA VAL A 111 -18.44 -6.85 10.17
C VAL A 111 -19.11 -7.78 11.19
N ILE A 112 -18.36 -8.65 11.86
CA ILE A 112 -18.92 -9.53 12.91
C ILE A 112 -19.53 -8.71 14.04
N GLN A 113 -18.79 -7.73 14.58
CA GLN A 113 -19.26 -6.86 15.66
C GLN A 113 -20.52 -6.10 15.27
N SER A 114 -20.56 -5.52 14.06
CA SER A 114 -21.73 -4.78 13.56
C SER A 114 -22.94 -5.70 13.41
N ARG A 115 -22.73 -6.94 12.93
CA ARG A 115 -23.79 -7.95 12.80
C ARG A 115 -24.39 -8.30 14.17
N GLU A 116 -23.57 -8.54 15.19
CA GLU A 116 -24.05 -8.82 16.53
C GLU A 116 -24.77 -7.60 17.13
N SER A 117 -24.29 -6.39 16.89
CA SER A 117 -24.96 -5.15 17.32
C SER A 117 -26.38 -5.02 16.74
N VAL A 118 -26.55 -5.30 15.44
CA VAL A 118 -27.87 -5.32 14.79
C VAL A 118 -28.79 -6.38 15.44
N LYS A 119 -28.26 -7.59 15.65
CA LYS A 119 -29.00 -8.68 16.26
C LYS A 119 -29.55 -8.31 17.68
N TYR A 120 -28.69 -7.72 18.53
CA TYR A 120 -29.11 -7.23 19.82
C TYR A 120 -30.09 -6.06 19.76
N ALA A 121 -29.93 -5.15 18.78
CA ALA A 121 -30.86 -4.05 18.56
C ALA A 121 -32.24 -4.55 18.14
N VAL A 122 -32.32 -5.53 17.22
CA VAL A 122 -33.59 -6.18 16.84
C VAL A 122 -34.29 -6.81 18.06
N GLN A 123 -33.52 -7.53 18.88
CA GLN A 123 -34.07 -8.14 20.10
C GLN A 123 -34.56 -7.09 21.11
N SER A 124 -33.81 -5.98 21.25
CA SER A 124 -34.21 -4.86 22.11
C SER A 124 -35.50 -4.21 21.63
N VAL A 125 -35.63 -3.94 20.30
CA VAL A 125 -36.90 -3.43 19.74
C VAL A 125 -38.06 -4.36 19.98
N ALA A 126 -37.88 -5.67 19.80
CA ALA A 126 -38.93 -6.67 20.08
C ALA A 126 -39.37 -6.68 21.54
N ASN A 127 -38.42 -6.61 22.48
CA ASN A 127 -38.72 -6.58 23.93
C ASN A 127 -39.47 -5.29 24.34
N ILE A 128 -38.96 -4.12 23.87
CA ILE A 128 -39.59 -2.81 24.17
C ILE A 128 -40.99 -2.74 23.53
N LYS A 129 -41.17 -3.25 22.32
CA LYS A 129 -42.48 -3.33 21.68
C LYS A 129 -43.47 -4.14 22.52
N LYS A 130 -43.07 -5.32 22.98
CA LYS A 130 -43.89 -6.16 23.83
C LYS A 130 -44.25 -5.46 25.15
N GLN A 131 -43.31 -4.76 25.76
CA GLN A 131 -43.59 -3.97 26.97
C GLN A 131 -44.57 -2.83 26.67
N THR A 132 -44.43 -2.12 25.56
CA THR A 132 -45.33 -1.04 25.13
C THR A 132 -46.76 -1.57 24.93
N GLU A 133 -46.92 -2.76 24.34
CA GLU A 133 -48.21 -3.43 24.14
C GLU A 133 -48.85 -3.80 25.47
N LEU A 134 -48.07 -4.24 26.48
CA LEU A 134 -48.57 -4.54 27.83
C LEU A 134 -49.03 -3.27 28.56
N GLU A 135 -48.28 -2.16 28.46
CA GLU A 135 -48.69 -0.88 29.07
C GLU A 135 -49.97 -0.32 28.42
N ASP A 136 -50.09 -0.43 27.10
CA ASP A 136 -51.28 0.00 26.37
C ASP A 136 -52.53 -0.83 26.74
N ALA A 137 -52.34 -2.13 26.93
CA ALA A 137 -53.41 -3.03 27.43
C ALA A 137 -53.79 -2.72 28.89
N ALA A 138 -52.83 -2.42 29.77
CA ALA A 138 -53.08 -2.05 31.16
C ALA A 138 -53.90 -0.75 31.29
N VAL A 139 -53.55 0.27 30.48
CA VAL A 139 -54.32 1.54 30.41
C VAL A 139 -55.74 1.29 29.86
N SER A 140 -55.88 0.47 28.83
CA SER A 140 -57.17 0.12 28.25
C SER A 140 -58.10 -0.63 29.24
N ALA A 141 -57.49 -1.40 30.16
CA ALA A 141 -58.20 -2.08 31.25
C ALA A 141 -58.49 -1.19 32.50
N GLY A 142 -58.08 0.11 32.45
CA GLY A 142 -58.30 1.07 33.52
C GLY A 142 -57.28 0.99 34.69
N GLY A 143 -56.19 0.24 34.55
CA GLY A 143 -55.20 -0.01 35.61
C GLY A 143 -53.85 0.72 35.41
N GLY A 144 -53.65 1.53 34.36
CA GLY A 144 -52.37 2.21 34.05
C GLY A 144 -52.55 3.71 33.83
N LEU A 145 -51.39 4.41 33.73
CA LEU A 145 -51.34 5.84 33.41
C LEU A 145 -51.03 6.07 31.94
N THR A 146 -51.71 7.00 31.28
CA THR A 146 -51.46 7.38 29.87
C THR A 146 -50.04 7.91 29.65
N SER A 147 -49.41 8.50 30.69
CA SER A 147 -48.01 8.93 30.68
C SER A 147 -47.04 7.78 30.45
N ASP A 148 -47.34 6.60 31.03
CA ASP A 148 -46.46 5.42 30.98
C ASP A 148 -46.45 4.82 29.56
N VAL A 149 -47.63 4.77 28.93
CA VAL A 149 -47.78 4.39 27.52
C VAL A 149 -47.00 5.36 26.60
N LEU A 150 -47.09 6.67 26.82
CA LEU A 150 -46.40 7.65 26.02
C LEU A 150 -44.88 7.51 26.19
N GLN A 151 -44.40 7.27 27.39
CA GLN A 151 -43.01 7.01 27.71
C GLN A 151 -42.51 5.74 27.01
N ALA A 152 -43.28 4.62 27.08
CA ALA A 152 -42.95 3.37 26.42
C ALA A 152 -42.91 3.53 24.89
N LYS A 153 -43.85 4.26 24.28
CA LYS A 153 -43.81 4.60 22.84
C LYS A 153 -42.59 5.44 22.45
N THR A 154 -42.16 6.37 23.30
CA THR A 154 -40.96 7.15 23.09
C THR A 154 -39.68 6.30 23.13
N GLN A 155 -39.63 5.34 24.11
CA GLN A 155 -38.53 4.37 24.18
C GLN A 155 -38.47 3.45 22.97
N LEU A 156 -39.65 3.00 22.50
CA LEU A 156 -39.76 2.18 21.28
C LEU A 156 -39.22 2.93 20.06
N ALA A 157 -39.64 4.19 19.86
CA ALA A 157 -39.14 5.00 18.76
C ALA A 157 -37.62 5.21 18.84
N GLY A 158 -37.08 5.44 20.04
CA GLY A 158 -35.62 5.51 20.27
C GLY A 158 -34.88 4.21 19.97
N ALA A 159 -35.46 3.06 20.33
CA ALA A 159 -34.88 1.75 20.01
C ALA A 159 -34.90 1.46 18.52
N GLN A 160 -35.97 1.81 17.82
CA GLN A 160 -36.08 1.68 16.36
C GLN A 160 -35.05 2.58 15.63
N ALA A 161 -34.87 3.81 16.08
CA ALA A 161 -33.84 4.71 15.52
C ALA A 161 -32.41 4.13 15.68
N ARG A 162 -32.11 3.53 16.85
CA ARG A 162 -30.81 2.87 17.07
C ARG A 162 -30.64 1.63 16.18
N LEU A 163 -31.70 0.85 15.94
CA LEU A 163 -31.63 -0.26 15.01
C LEU A 163 -31.24 0.20 13.61
N ILE A 164 -31.89 1.23 13.07
CA ILE A 164 -31.57 1.80 11.76
C ILE A 164 -30.12 2.28 11.73
N GLN A 165 -29.65 2.91 12.80
CA GLN A 165 -28.25 3.33 12.91
C GLN A 165 -27.27 2.15 12.83
N PHE A 166 -27.54 1.06 13.55
CA PHE A 166 -26.67 -0.12 13.52
C PHE A 166 -26.73 -0.86 12.18
N GLU A 167 -27.87 -0.87 11.51
CA GLU A 167 -28.00 -1.40 10.15
C GLU A 167 -27.15 -0.59 9.17
N GLY A 168 -27.16 0.74 9.27
CA GLY A 168 -26.28 1.61 8.47
C GLY A 168 -24.79 1.36 8.74
N VAL A 169 -24.39 1.15 10.00
CA VAL A 169 -23.01 0.81 10.36
C VAL A 169 -22.61 -0.56 9.79
N LEU A 170 -23.51 -1.55 9.83
CA LEU A 170 -23.25 -2.87 9.24
C LEU A 170 -23.09 -2.79 7.73
N ASP A 171 -23.91 -1.98 7.07
CA ASP A 171 -23.82 -1.81 5.63
C ASP A 171 -22.51 -1.12 5.23
N ALA A 172 -22.11 -0.06 5.93
CA ALA A 172 -20.81 0.58 5.76
C ALA A 172 -19.64 -0.40 5.96
N ALA A 173 -19.71 -1.22 7.02
CA ALA A 173 -18.65 -2.21 7.32
C ALA A 173 -18.52 -3.32 6.25
N LYS A 174 -19.54 -3.61 5.46
CA LYS A 174 -19.49 -4.57 4.35
C LYS A 174 -18.80 -4.02 3.11
N HIS A 175 -18.75 -2.70 2.99
CA HIS A 175 -18.17 -2.02 1.83
C HIS A 175 -16.73 -1.51 2.08
N GLU A 176 -16.22 -1.66 3.28
CA GLU A 176 -14.83 -1.34 3.66
C GLU A 176 -13.87 -2.51 3.33
#